data_4beec251bb9762311cbe9c9f32877652
#
_entry.id   4beec251bb9762311cbe9c9f32877652
#
_cell.length_a   1.000
_cell.length_b   1.000
_cell.length_c   1.000
_cell.angle_alpha   90.00
_cell.angle_beta   90.00
_cell.angle_gamma   90.00
#
_symmetry.space_group_name_H-M   'P 1'
#
loop_
_entity.id
_entity.type
_entity.pdbx_description
1 polymer ?
#
loop_
_entity_poly.entity_id
_entity_poly.type
_entity_poly.pdbx_seq_one_letter_code
_entity_poly.pdbx_strand_id
1 'polypeptide(L)'
;MLRARRLGKTIPDYALTTCQHAIAGRSLLLDFDRSFGSTWRPCPRLEHLSREESSPGGGSFRTDLAVEAHEVLRQSMGPEIPGVNTRTDETDFGSITRVAVTTEQAARALGKAMGNYITIDAPELPLRDRELEREVSQALARELVGLIRANLNNADFWAIPNFTTLICGLGNWNATPDAIGPLVAGKVMVTRHVYSMTPPEKRGGLKSAAAISPGVLGLTGIETAEVILGVVGRVRPNLVIVVDALAARSVSRLGTTIQLGDTGIQPGSGVGNRRFGITRETLGVPVIAVGVPTVVHAMTIVADALSIMGQAPQGISPEQQGGPHGIRDIAGGSELPPAVSQMLEPYLGTLIITPKEVDVLAKELSDVVAGGINYALHPAIDEEEIYQYLQ
;
A
#
# COMPACT_ATOMS: atom_id res chain seq x y z
N MET A 1 -34.54 7.99 1.63
CA MET A 1 -35.81 7.87 0.91
C MET A 1 -36.98 8.72 1.47
N LEU A 2 -37.12 8.92 2.75
CA LEU A 2 -38.28 9.66 3.36
C LEU A 2 -38.23 11.21 3.22
N ARG A 3 -37.11 11.82 2.84
CA ARG A 3 -36.99 13.27 2.63
C ARG A 3 -37.30 13.76 1.20
N ALA A 4 -37.26 12.89 0.21
CA ALA A 4 -37.49 13.27 -1.19
C ALA A 4 -39.00 13.45 -1.53
N ARG A 5 -39.88 12.83 -0.78
CA ARG A 5 -41.33 12.94 -1.01
C ARG A 5 -41.95 14.30 -0.64
N ARG A 6 -41.24 15.17 0.08
CA ARG A 6 -41.77 16.49 0.48
C ARG A 6 -41.56 17.62 -0.55
N LEU A 7 -40.84 17.35 -1.64
CA LEU A 7 -40.51 18.38 -2.64
C LEU A 7 -41.20 18.23 -4.00
N GLY A 8 -42.21 17.34 -4.12
CA GLY A 8 -43.08 17.26 -5.29
C GLY A 8 -42.36 16.89 -6.63
N LYS A 9 -41.17 16.32 -6.58
CA LYS A 9 -40.45 15.87 -7.79
C LYS A 9 -40.60 14.35 -7.91
N THR A 10 -41.36 13.92 -8.90
CA THR A 10 -41.45 12.52 -9.33
C THR A 10 -40.11 12.10 -9.96
N ILE A 11 -39.49 11.06 -9.45
CA ILE A 11 -38.32 10.41 -10.07
C ILE A 11 -38.85 9.56 -11.23
N PRO A 12 -38.29 9.67 -12.44
CA PRO A 12 -38.74 8.88 -13.59
C PRO A 12 -38.52 7.36 -13.33
N ASP A 13 -39.47 6.53 -13.74
CA ASP A 13 -39.48 5.07 -13.47
C ASP A 13 -38.25 4.29 -13.97
N TYR A 14 -37.53 4.79 -14.97
CA TYR A 14 -36.30 4.13 -15.45
C TYR A 14 -35.13 4.12 -14.45
N ALA A 15 -35.08 5.07 -13.49
CA ALA A 15 -34.05 5.11 -12.47
C ALA A 15 -34.18 3.99 -11.42
N LEU A 16 -35.38 3.47 -11.22
CA LEU A 16 -35.65 2.36 -10.29
C LEU A 16 -35.29 1.00 -10.91
N THR A 17 -35.49 0.84 -12.23
CA THR A 17 -35.21 -0.41 -12.94
C THR A 17 -33.70 -0.69 -13.04
N THR A 18 -32.88 0.34 -13.20
CA THR A 18 -31.42 0.22 -13.30
C THR A 18 -30.78 -0.23 -11.99
N CYS A 19 -31.35 0.20 -10.86
CA CYS A 19 -30.82 -0.19 -9.52
C CYS A 19 -31.11 -1.66 -9.17
N GLN A 20 -32.23 -2.22 -9.64
CA GLN A 20 -32.62 -3.61 -9.40
C GLN A 20 -31.78 -4.61 -10.23
N HIS A 21 -31.32 -4.23 -11.43
CA HIS A 21 -30.50 -5.10 -12.31
C HIS A 21 -29.02 -5.13 -11.94
N ALA A 22 -28.50 -4.08 -11.28
CA ALA A 22 -27.13 -4.06 -10.77
C ALA A 22 -26.87 -5.10 -9.65
N ILE A 23 -27.94 -5.51 -8.95
CA ILE A 23 -27.88 -6.52 -7.88
C ILE A 23 -27.89 -7.95 -8.43
N ALA A 24 -28.32 -8.15 -9.69
CA ALA A 24 -28.51 -9.46 -10.31
C ALA A 24 -27.34 -9.97 -11.16
N GLY A 25 -26.19 -9.29 -11.18
CA GLY A 25 -24.94 -9.81 -11.78
C GLY A 25 -25.00 -10.11 -13.30
N ARG A 26 -25.86 -9.43 -14.07
CA ARG A 26 -25.87 -9.56 -15.53
C ARG A 26 -25.33 -8.30 -16.22
N SER A 27 -24.32 -8.52 -17.02
CA SER A 27 -23.64 -7.55 -17.89
C SER A 27 -24.62 -6.78 -18.78
N LEU A 28 -24.79 -5.50 -18.53
CA LEU A 28 -25.52 -4.53 -19.36
C LEU A 28 -24.51 -3.59 -20.05
N LEU A 29 -23.70 -4.16 -20.94
CA LEU A 29 -22.69 -3.38 -21.68
C LEU A 29 -23.08 -3.08 -23.14
N LEU A 30 -24.34 -3.28 -23.55
CA LEU A 30 -24.66 -3.23 -24.98
C LEU A 30 -25.67 -2.17 -25.44
N ASP A 31 -26.33 -1.39 -24.56
CA ASP A 31 -27.38 -0.46 -25.02
C ASP A 31 -27.25 1.02 -24.62
N PHE A 32 -26.08 1.43 -24.06
CA PHE A 32 -25.90 2.83 -23.61
C PHE A 32 -25.41 3.79 -24.70
N ASP A 33 -25.09 3.28 -25.90
CA ASP A 33 -24.41 4.06 -26.97
C ASP A 33 -25.35 4.83 -27.90
N ARG A 34 -26.66 4.76 -27.72
CA ARG A 34 -27.59 5.39 -28.68
C ARG A 34 -28.35 6.63 -28.22
N SER A 35 -28.26 7.04 -26.96
CA SER A 35 -29.09 8.15 -26.46
C SER A 35 -28.35 9.43 -26.03
N PHE A 36 -27.02 9.43 -26.00
CA PHE A 36 -26.24 10.64 -25.73
C PHE A 36 -25.45 11.05 -26.96
N GLY A 37 -25.78 12.23 -27.50
CA GLY A 37 -25.17 12.78 -28.69
C GLY A 37 -23.64 12.89 -28.63
N SER A 38 -23.01 12.86 -29.76
CA SER A 38 -21.62 12.67 -30.18
C SER A 38 -20.53 13.59 -29.61
N THR A 39 -20.61 14.02 -28.36
CA THR A 39 -19.61 14.91 -27.75
C THR A 39 -18.76 14.26 -26.64
N TRP A 40 -19.08 13.01 -26.27
CA TRP A 40 -18.25 12.29 -25.31
C TRP A 40 -17.07 11.63 -26.02
N ARG A 41 -15.90 12.22 -25.89
CA ARG A 41 -14.64 11.58 -26.30
C ARG A 41 -14.07 10.86 -25.09
N PRO A 42 -13.89 9.52 -25.10
CA PRO A 42 -13.16 8.83 -24.05
C PRO A 42 -11.75 9.41 -23.94
N CYS A 43 -11.26 9.55 -22.73
CA CYS A 43 -9.90 10.03 -22.50
C CYS A 43 -8.91 9.05 -23.18
N PRO A 44 -8.10 9.47 -24.18
CA PRO A 44 -7.27 8.56 -24.97
C PRO A 44 -6.26 7.74 -24.16
N ARG A 45 -6.01 8.11 -22.90
CA ARG A 45 -5.11 7.38 -21.99
C ARG A 45 -5.75 6.20 -21.25
N LEU A 46 -7.09 6.13 -21.22
CA LEU A 46 -7.79 5.03 -20.53
C LEU A 46 -7.95 3.78 -21.42
N GLU A 47 -7.84 3.91 -22.72
CA GLU A 47 -7.96 2.79 -23.66
C GLU A 47 -6.81 1.77 -23.53
N HIS A 48 -5.68 2.15 -22.92
CA HIS A 48 -4.53 1.26 -22.68
C HIS A 48 -4.53 0.59 -21.30
N LEU A 49 -5.50 0.89 -20.43
CA LEU A 49 -5.66 0.25 -19.14
C LEU A 49 -6.46 -1.06 -19.30
N SER A 50 -5.95 -1.99 -20.12
CA SER A 50 -6.46 -3.35 -20.15
C SER A 50 -6.25 -4.00 -18.78
N ARG A 51 -7.30 -4.63 -18.24
CA ARG A 51 -7.15 -5.52 -17.08
C ARG A 51 -6.17 -6.61 -17.47
N GLU A 52 -5.00 -6.63 -16.85
CA GLU A 52 -4.14 -7.82 -16.95
C GLU A 52 -4.91 -9.00 -16.33
N GLU A 53 -5.22 -9.98 -17.15
CA GLU A 53 -5.89 -11.20 -16.72
C GLU A 53 -5.02 -11.89 -15.67
N SER A 54 -5.61 -12.11 -14.51
CA SER A 54 -4.99 -12.85 -13.42
C SER A 54 -4.73 -14.29 -13.90
N SER A 55 -3.46 -14.66 -14.03
CA SER A 55 -3.09 -16.08 -14.12
C SER A 55 -3.60 -16.80 -12.87
N PRO A 56 -4.27 -17.95 -12.99
CA PRO A 56 -4.63 -18.78 -11.86
C PRO A 56 -3.35 -19.46 -11.34
N GLY A 57 -2.59 -18.74 -10.52
CA GLY A 57 -1.43 -19.26 -9.80
C GLY A 57 -1.90 -19.88 -8.49
N GLY A 58 -1.53 -21.14 -8.29
CA GLY A 58 -1.81 -21.90 -7.06
C GLY A 58 -1.42 -21.16 -5.79
N GLY A 59 -1.94 -21.58 -4.65
CA GLY A 59 -1.98 -21.00 -3.30
C GLY A 59 -0.70 -20.35 -2.76
N SER A 60 -0.20 -19.35 -3.46
CA SER A 60 0.93 -18.52 -3.06
C SER A 60 0.52 -17.59 -1.93
N PHE A 61 1.30 -17.55 -0.87
CA PHE A 61 1.13 -16.58 0.22
C PHE A 61 1.11 -15.17 -0.32
N ARG A 62 0.06 -14.44 0.04
CA ARG A 62 -0.11 -13.07 -0.38
C ARG A 62 0.55 -12.16 0.64
N THR A 63 1.58 -11.42 0.22
CA THR A 63 2.19 -10.34 1.00
C THR A 63 2.50 -9.16 0.09
N ASP A 64 2.27 -7.96 0.60
CA ASP A 64 2.67 -6.72 -0.07
C ASP A 64 4.12 -6.35 0.23
N LEU A 65 4.74 -6.97 1.25
CA LEU A 65 6.11 -6.68 1.66
C LEU A 65 7.14 -7.42 0.79
N ALA A 66 8.09 -6.68 0.21
CA ALA A 66 9.15 -7.24 -0.61
C ALA A 66 10.16 -8.05 0.22
N VAL A 67 10.41 -7.65 1.48
CA VAL A 67 11.28 -8.39 2.40
C VAL A 67 10.71 -9.77 2.71
N GLU A 68 9.41 -9.90 2.95
CA GLU A 68 8.76 -11.20 3.20
C GLU A 68 8.78 -12.09 1.95
N ALA A 69 8.49 -11.52 0.77
CA ALA A 69 8.59 -12.25 -0.49
C ALA A 69 10.01 -12.78 -0.72
N HIS A 70 11.04 -11.99 -0.39
CA HIS A 70 12.44 -12.38 -0.46
C HIS A 70 12.78 -13.49 0.57
N GLU A 71 12.30 -13.36 1.81
CA GLU A 71 12.50 -14.37 2.86
C GLU A 71 11.93 -15.73 2.46
N VAL A 72 10.72 -15.76 1.89
CA VAL A 72 10.08 -16.99 1.39
C VAL A 72 10.89 -17.62 0.27
N LEU A 73 11.36 -16.83 -0.70
CA LEU A 73 12.19 -17.35 -1.80
C LEU A 73 13.53 -17.90 -1.32
N ARG A 74 14.17 -17.23 -0.36
CA ARG A 74 15.44 -17.72 0.22
C ARG A 74 15.31 -19.09 0.86
N GLN A 75 14.18 -19.40 1.48
CA GLN A 75 13.92 -20.70 2.07
C GLN A 75 13.84 -21.81 1.01
N SER A 76 13.35 -21.50 -0.20
CA SER A 76 13.17 -22.47 -1.28
C SER A 76 14.34 -22.53 -2.27
N MET A 77 15.00 -21.40 -2.56
CA MET A 77 16.04 -21.28 -3.59
C MET A 77 17.47 -21.14 -3.04
N GLY A 78 17.62 -20.95 -1.72
CA GLY A 78 18.91 -20.69 -1.08
C GLY A 78 19.20 -19.21 -0.84
N PRO A 79 20.39 -18.90 -0.26
CA PRO A 79 20.71 -17.56 0.25
C PRO A 79 20.86 -16.49 -0.83
N GLU A 80 21.22 -16.86 -2.05
CA GLU A 80 21.45 -15.94 -3.17
C GLU A 80 20.37 -16.14 -4.24
N ILE A 81 19.62 -15.09 -4.52
CA ILE A 81 18.62 -15.06 -5.58
C ILE A 81 19.17 -14.20 -6.72
N PRO A 82 19.44 -14.77 -7.91
CA PRO A 82 19.98 -14.01 -9.03
C PRO A 82 19.07 -12.83 -9.40
N GLY A 83 19.65 -11.63 -9.46
CA GLY A 83 18.89 -10.40 -9.77
C GLY A 83 18.17 -9.76 -8.58
N VAL A 84 18.42 -10.24 -7.36
CA VAL A 84 17.99 -9.57 -6.12
C VAL A 84 19.22 -9.21 -5.30
N ASN A 85 19.36 -7.94 -4.98
CA ASN A 85 20.38 -7.45 -4.07
C ASN A 85 19.71 -7.02 -2.77
N THR A 86 20.16 -7.58 -1.65
CA THR A 86 19.61 -7.27 -0.33
C THR A 86 20.70 -6.76 0.60
N ARG A 87 20.40 -5.68 1.32
CA ARG A 87 21.28 -5.13 2.36
C ARG A 87 20.44 -4.77 3.57
N THR A 88 20.86 -5.21 4.74
CA THR A 88 20.25 -4.84 6.03
C THR A 88 21.26 -4.05 6.85
N ASP A 89 20.83 -2.91 7.37
CA ASP A 89 21.57 -2.10 8.32
C ASP A 89 20.81 -2.12 9.65
N GLU A 90 21.51 -2.48 10.73
CA GLU A 90 20.97 -2.43 12.09
C GLU A 90 20.97 -0.98 12.61
N THR A 91 19.97 -0.63 13.39
CA THR A 91 19.76 0.69 13.99
C THR A 91 19.35 0.55 15.45
N ASP A 92 19.37 1.64 16.22
CA ASP A 92 18.97 1.62 17.63
C ASP A 92 17.48 1.26 17.81
N PHE A 93 16.63 1.54 16.81
CA PHE A 93 15.20 1.22 16.83
C PHE A 93 14.83 -0.12 16.18
N GLY A 94 15.78 -0.83 15.58
CA GLY A 94 15.54 -2.08 14.85
C GLY A 94 16.39 -2.20 13.61
N SER A 95 15.81 -2.34 12.41
CA SER A 95 16.60 -2.52 11.19
C SER A 95 16.01 -1.84 9.95
N ILE A 96 16.87 -1.58 8.96
CA ILE A 96 16.48 -1.09 7.64
C ILE A 96 16.97 -2.07 6.59
N THR A 97 16.06 -2.77 5.94
CA THR A 97 16.36 -3.73 4.88
C THR A 97 16.02 -3.14 3.51
N ARG A 98 17.02 -3.09 2.62
CA ARG A 98 16.86 -2.64 1.24
C ARG A 98 16.94 -3.83 0.31
N VAL A 99 15.92 -3.98 -0.56
CA VAL A 99 15.82 -5.05 -1.56
C VAL A 99 15.73 -4.39 -2.93
N ALA A 100 16.72 -4.62 -3.78
CA ALA A 100 16.72 -4.15 -5.16
C ALA A 100 16.45 -5.33 -6.10
N VAL A 101 15.36 -5.24 -6.86
CA VAL A 101 14.97 -6.23 -7.89
C VAL A 101 15.44 -5.71 -9.24
N THR A 102 16.46 -6.37 -9.82
CA THR A 102 17.22 -5.83 -10.97
C THR A 102 16.94 -6.57 -12.27
N THR A 103 16.28 -7.72 -12.24
CA THR A 103 15.97 -8.53 -13.42
C THR A 103 14.51 -8.92 -13.49
N GLU A 104 13.98 -9.10 -14.70
CA GLU A 104 12.61 -9.59 -14.90
C GLU A 104 12.40 -10.99 -14.33
N GLN A 105 13.41 -11.85 -14.35
CA GLN A 105 13.33 -13.18 -13.79
C GLN A 105 13.13 -13.11 -12.26
N ALA A 106 13.90 -12.26 -11.58
CA ALA A 106 13.73 -12.00 -10.15
C ALA A 106 12.37 -11.37 -9.84
N ALA A 107 11.93 -10.42 -10.66
CA ALA A 107 10.62 -9.77 -10.53
C ALA A 107 9.48 -10.79 -10.59
N ARG A 108 9.52 -11.73 -11.55
CA ARG A 108 8.52 -12.80 -11.65
C ARG A 108 8.58 -13.77 -10.47
N ALA A 109 9.78 -14.15 -10.03
CA ALA A 109 9.97 -15.06 -8.90
C ALA A 109 9.46 -14.45 -7.59
N LEU A 110 9.74 -13.15 -7.35
CA LEU A 110 9.28 -12.42 -6.16
C LEU A 110 7.81 -11.99 -6.24
N GLY A 111 7.21 -11.98 -7.43
CA GLY A 111 5.89 -11.35 -7.65
C GLY A 111 5.91 -9.84 -7.40
N LYS A 112 7.06 -9.18 -7.57
CA LYS A 112 7.28 -7.75 -7.37
C LYS A 112 7.86 -7.12 -8.63
N ALA A 113 7.52 -5.86 -8.91
CA ALA A 113 8.12 -5.13 -10.03
C ALA A 113 9.63 -4.91 -9.83
N MET A 114 10.37 -4.73 -10.93
CA MET A 114 11.77 -4.30 -10.86
C MET A 114 11.85 -2.90 -10.26
N GLY A 115 12.76 -2.72 -9.29
CA GLY A 115 12.95 -1.45 -8.58
C GLY A 115 13.50 -1.66 -7.18
N ASN A 116 13.39 -0.62 -6.37
CA ASN A 116 13.94 -0.60 -5.02
C ASN A 116 12.80 -0.63 -3.99
N TYR A 117 12.98 -1.48 -3.00
CA TYR A 117 12.09 -1.62 -1.85
C TYR A 117 12.91 -1.45 -0.58
N ILE A 118 12.43 -0.63 0.34
CA ILE A 118 13.08 -0.37 1.62
C ILE A 118 12.08 -0.68 2.72
N THR A 119 12.45 -1.56 3.63
CA THR A 119 11.64 -1.94 4.78
C THR A 119 12.31 -1.43 6.05
N ILE A 120 11.62 -0.62 6.80
CA ILE A 120 11.99 -0.13 8.12
C ILE A 120 11.23 -0.97 9.13
N ASP A 121 11.94 -1.74 9.94
CA ASP A 121 11.39 -2.55 11.02
C ASP A 121 11.75 -1.92 12.36
N ALA A 122 10.74 -1.53 13.14
CA ALA A 122 10.85 -0.94 14.47
C ALA A 122 9.92 -1.70 15.44
N PRO A 123 10.36 -2.82 16.01
CA PRO A 123 9.54 -3.72 16.83
C PRO A 123 8.89 -3.04 18.05
N GLU A 124 9.55 -2.04 18.61
CA GLU A 124 9.09 -1.32 19.80
C GLU A 124 8.17 -0.12 19.48
N LEU A 125 7.91 0.17 18.20
CA LEU A 125 7.06 1.29 17.77
C LEU A 125 5.67 1.28 18.45
N PRO A 126 5.01 0.11 18.67
CA PRO A 126 3.74 0.06 19.39
C PRO A 126 3.80 0.44 20.87
N LEU A 127 4.99 0.60 21.47
CA LEU A 127 5.16 1.04 22.86
C LEU A 127 4.94 2.53 23.09
N ARG A 128 4.76 3.31 22.01
CA ARG A 128 4.40 4.74 22.04
C ARG A 128 5.46 5.64 22.67
N ASP A 129 6.71 5.33 22.39
CA ASP A 129 7.82 6.21 22.75
C ASP A 129 7.96 7.30 21.68
N ARG A 130 7.77 8.57 22.09
CA ARG A 130 7.84 9.72 21.19
C ARG A 130 9.23 9.93 20.58
N GLU A 131 10.28 9.59 21.30
CA GLU A 131 11.64 9.69 20.80
C GLU A 131 11.87 8.65 19.70
N LEU A 132 11.44 7.41 19.93
CA LEU A 132 11.45 6.34 18.95
C LEU A 132 10.63 6.69 17.70
N GLU A 133 9.41 7.22 17.85
CA GLU A 133 8.56 7.67 16.74
C GLU A 133 9.27 8.74 15.88
N ARG A 134 9.97 9.66 16.53
CA ARG A 134 10.76 10.71 15.86
C ARG A 134 11.95 10.12 15.11
N GLU A 135 12.71 9.22 15.72
CA GLU A 135 13.83 8.53 15.09
C GLU A 135 13.41 7.73 13.86
N VAL A 136 12.30 7.00 13.94
CA VAL A 136 11.72 6.24 12.81
C VAL A 136 11.24 7.19 11.71
N SER A 137 10.61 8.33 12.07
CA SER A 137 10.20 9.37 11.11
C SER A 137 11.40 9.96 10.37
N GLN A 138 12.50 10.24 11.07
CA GLN A 138 13.73 10.74 10.45
C GLN A 138 14.41 9.68 9.58
N ALA A 139 14.38 8.42 9.99
CA ALA A 139 14.87 7.31 9.16
C ALA A 139 14.05 7.18 7.88
N LEU A 140 12.71 7.22 7.99
CA LEU A 140 11.81 7.25 6.84
C LEU A 140 12.13 8.42 5.90
N ALA A 141 12.35 9.61 6.45
CA ALA A 141 12.70 10.78 5.65
C ALA A 141 14.01 10.60 4.87
N ARG A 142 15.05 10.07 5.52
CA ARG A 142 16.35 9.79 4.86
C ARG A 142 16.19 8.81 3.69
N GLU A 143 15.47 7.71 3.90
CA GLU A 143 15.25 6.70 2.87
C GLU A 143 14.36 7.24 1.74
N LEU A 144 13.32 8.00 2.07
CA LEU A 144 12.45 8.65 1.09
C LEU A 144 13.23 9.64 0.20
N VAL A 145 14.08 10.49 0.79
CA VAL A 145 14.96 11.39 0.05
C VAL A 145 15.90 10.62 -0.87
N GLY A 146 16.46 9.50 -0.40
CA GLY A 146 17.30 8.61 -1.20
C GLY A 146 16.56 8.09 -2.44
N LEU A 147 15.35 7.59 -2.28
CA LEU A 147 14.51 7.11 -3.39
C LEU A 147 14.10 8.24 -4.33
N ILE A 148 13.73 9.43 -3.80
CA ILE A 148 13.40 10.59 -4.65
C ILE A 148 14.59 10.96 -5.54
N ARG A 149 15.78 11.07 -4.97
CA ARG A 149 17.00 11.39 -5.72
C ARG A 149 17.32 10.34 -6.78
N ALA A 150 17.25 9.06 -6.44
CA ALA A 150 17.47 7.96 -7.39
C ALA A 150 16.52 8.06 -8.60
N ASN A 151 15.24 8.37 -8.37
CA ASN A 151 14.24 8.53 -9.43
C ASN A 151 14.40 9.81 -10.26
N LEU A 152 15.15 10.78 -9.77
CA LEU A 152 15.44 12.05 -10.44
C LEU A 152 16.90 12.14 -10.95
N ASN A 153 17.53 11.00 -11.24
CA ASN A 153 18.93 10.92 -11.71
C ASN A 153 19.91 11.59 -10.73
N ASN A 154 19.70 11.41 -9.43
CA ASN A 154 20.46 12.01 -8.33
C ASN A 154 20.40 13.55 -8.28
N ALA A 155 19.40 14.17 -8.90
CA ALA A 155 19.20 15.61 -8.80
C ALA A 155 18.79 16.00 -7.37
N ASP A 156 19.28 17.16 -6.93
CA ASP A 156 18.80 17.79 -5.72
C ASP A 156 17.43 18.42 -5.98
N PHE A 157 16.36 17.67 -5.70
CA PHE A 157 14.99 18.11 -5.96
C PHE A 157 14.60 19.35 -5.12
N TRP A 158 15.27 19.60 -4.01
CA TRP A 158 15.06 20.81 -3.24
C TRP A 158 15.57 22.07 -3.96
N ALA A 159 16.58 21.93 -4.83
CA ALA A 159 17.09 23.01 -5.65
C ALA A 159 16.26 23.27 -6.91
N ILE A 160 15.38 22.32 -7.31
CA ILE A 160 14.54 22.49 -8.51
C ILE A 160 13.45 23.52 -8.25
N PRO A 161 13.41 24.62 -9.04
CA PRO A 161 12.38 25.64 -8.90
C PRO A 161 10.97 25.08 -9.11
N ASN A 162 10.03 25.49 -8.25
CA ASN A 162 8.61 25.09 -8.33
C ASN A 162 8.38 23.58 -8.32
N PHE A 163 9.31 22.80 -7.76
CA PHE A 163 9.10 21.37 -7.55
C PHE A 163 7.88 21.16 -6.67
N THR A 164 6.90 20.46 -7.21
CA THR A 164 5.62 20.18 -6.53
C THR A 164 5.49 18.69 -6.28
N THR A 165 5.21 18.31 -5.05
CA THR A 165 4.87 16.95 -4.64
C THR A 165 3.37 16.83 -4.41
N LEU A 166 2.75 15.78 -4.93
CA LEU A 166 1.38 15.40 -4.61
C LEU A 166 1.39 14.15 -3.73
N ILE A 167 0.81 14.25 -2.55
CA ILE A 167 0.66 13.14 -1.61
C ILE A 167 -0.77 12.58 -1.76
N CYS A 168 -0.89 11.28 -2.01
CA CYS A 168 -2.16 10.59 -2.19
C CYS A 168 -2.32 9.53 -1.09
N GLY A 169 -3.19 9.78 -0.12
CA GLY A 169 -3.55 8.80 0.92
C GLY A 169 -4.64 7.86 0.41
N LEU A 170 -4.26 6.62 0.10
CA LEU A 170 -5.18 5.58 -0.41
C LEU A 170 -5.91 4.90 0.73
N GLY A 171 -7.03 4.28 0.40
CA GLY A 171 -7.81 3.47 1.33
C GLY A 171 -9.17 4.06 1.67
N ASN A 172 -9.87 3.33 2.53
CA ASN A 172 -11.22 3.65 2.97
C ASN A 172 -11.18 4.24 4.39
N TRP A 173 -11.43 5.53 4.50
CA TRP A 173 -11.46 6.21 5.82
C TRP A 173 -12.55 5.71 6.77
N ASN A 174 -13.53 4.92 6.29
CA ASN A 174 -14.57 4.28 7.11
C ASN A 174 -14.19 2.85 7.58
N ALA A 175 -13.06 2.33 7.10
CA ALA A 175 -12.55 1.01 7.48
C ALA A 175 -11.19 1.18 8.16
N THR A 176 -11.17 1.09 9.48
CA THR A 176 -9.99 1.42 10.29
C THR A 176 -8.69 0.78 9.81
N PRO A 177 -8.63 -0.53 9.45
CA PRO A 177 -7.41 -1.12 8.94
C PRO A 177 -6.94 -0.56 7.60
N ASP A 178 -7.83 0.11 6.86
CA ASP A 178 -7.58 0.69 5.53
C ASP A 178 -7.49 2.23 5.56
N ALA A 179 -7.46 2.83 6.76
CA ALA A 179 -7.53 4.27 6.93
C ALA A 179 -6.17 4.99 7.03
N ILE A 180 -5.05 4.26 7.02
CA ILE A 180 -3.71 4.83 7.23
C ILE A 180 -3.38 5.92 6.19
N GLY A 181 -3.65 5.67 4.91
CA GLY A 181 -3.42 6.64 3.85
C GLY A 181 -4.23 7.94 4.03
N PRO A 182 -5.56 7.87 4.21
CA PRO A 182 -6.38 9.04 4.54
C PRO A 182 -5.91 9.82 5.77
N LEU A 183 -5.49 9.13 6.84
CA LEU A 183 -4.97 9.76 8.05
C LEU A 183 -3.66 10.52 7.77
N VAL A 184 -2.73 9.91 7.04
CA VAL A 184 -1.47 10.56 6.64
C VAL A 184 -1.75 11.78 5.76
N ALA A 185 -2.65 11.66 4.77
CA ALA A 185 -3.01 12.80 3.90
C ALA A 185 -3.58 14.00 4.68
N GLY A 186 -4.25 13.74 5.81
CA GLY A 186 -4.76 14.77 6.71
C GLY A 186 -3.69 15.42 7.61
N LYS A 187 -2.50 14.81 7.75
CA LYS A 187 -1.43 15.22 8.66
C LYS A 187 -0.19 15.80 7.96
N VAL A 188 -0.03 15.56 6.66
CA VAL A 188 1.09 16.14 5.91
C VAL A 188 0.93 17.64 5.72
N MET A 189 2.04 18.37 5.76
CA MET A 189 2.06 19.83 5.58
C MET A 189 1.73 20.20 4.14
N VAL A 190 0.50 20.69 3.91
CA VAL A 190 0.04 21.14 2.59
C VAL A 190 0.41 22.62 2.39
N THR A 191 1.33 22.89 1.51
CA THR A 191 1.97 24.19 1.33
C THR A 191 1.76 24.79 -0.07
N ARG A 192 1.22 24.02 -1.04
CA ARG A 192 1.10 24.46 -2.44
C ARG A 192 0.37 25.80 -2.59
N HIS A 193 -0.69 26.02 -1.83
CA HIS A 193 -1.46 27.27 -1.88
C HIS A 193 -0.65 28.44 -1.33
N VAL A 194 0.05 28.25 -0.22
CA VAL A 194 0.93 29.27 0.38
C VAL A 194 2.10 29.57 -0.55
N TYR A 195 2.75 28.50 -1.07
CA TYR A 195 3.88 28.58 -1.98
C TYR A 195 3.56 29.39 -3.23
N SER A 196 2.36 29.23 -3.80
CA SER A 196 1.94 29.94 -5.00
C SER A 196 1.66 31.45 -4.76
N MET A 197 1.28 31.81 -3.54
CA MET A 197 1.00 33.21 -3.15
C MET A 197 2.21 33.95 -2.58
N THR A 198 3.26 33.22 -2.17
CA THR A 198 4.44 33.80 -1.52
C THR A 198 5.52 34.08 -2.57
N PRO A 199 6.04 35.32 -2.63
CA PRO A 199 7.17 35.66 -3.49
C PRO A 199 8.39 34.78 -3.20
N PRO A 200 9.21 34.42 -4.20
CA PRO A 200 10.32 33.48 -4.06
C PRO A 200 11.29 33.81 -2.91
N GLU A 201 11.59 35.09 -2.71
CA GLU A 201 12.49 35.57 -1.68
C GLU A 201 11.95 35.43 -0.24
N LYS A 202 10.64 35.18 -0.10
CA LYS A 202 9.98 35.03 1.21
C LYS A 202 9.59 33.57 1.51
N ARG A 203 9.90 32.63 0.64
CA ARG A 203 9.49 31.21 0.82
C ARG A 203 10.28 30.47 1.89
N GLY A 204 11.43 30.99 2.34
CA GLY A 204 12.17 30.45 3.49
C GLY A 204 12.53 28.96 3.39
N GLY A 205 12.73 28.43 2.17
CA GLY A 205 12.97 26.99 1.98
C GLY A 205 11.71 26.12 1.92
N LEU A 206 10.51 26.71 2.05
CA LEU A 206 9.24 26.01 1.87
C LEU A 206 9.16 25.36 0.48
N LYS A 207 8.71 24.12 0.39
CA LYS A 207 8.49 23.39 -0.87
C LYS A 207 6.99 23.26 -1.14
N SER A 208 6.63 23.12 -2.42
CA SER A 208 5.23 23.00 -2.81
C SER A 208 4.74 21.56 -2.60
N ALA A 209 3.84 21.35 -1.65
CA ALA A 209 3.20 20.07 -1.37
C ALA A 209 1.68 20.21 -1.37
N ALA A 210 0.99 19.25 -1.97
CA ALA A 210 -0.45 19.12 -1.98
C ALA A 210 -0.83 17.70 -1.55
N ALA A 211 -1.95 17.52 -0.88
CA ALA A 211 -2.43 16.20 -0.47
C ALA A 211 -3.87 15.99 -0.88
N ILE A 212 -4.22 14.74 -1.16
CA ILE A 212 -5.58 14.28 -1.37
C ILE A 212 -5.79 12.90 -0.76
N SER A 213 -7.01 12.62 -0.33
CA SER A 213 -7.51 11.29 -0.03
C SER A 213 -8.63 10.97 -1.04
N PRO A 214 -8.35 10.19 -2.11
CA PRO A 214 -9.31 9.98 -3.20
C PRO A 214 -10.47 9.06 -2.80
N GLY A 215 -10.32 8.29 -1.72
CA GLY A 215 -11.23 7.24 -1.32
C GLY A 215 -11.12 6.00 -2.20
N VAL A 216 -12.07 5.08 -2.04
CA VAL A 216 -12.15 3.82 -2.79
C VAL A 216 -13.40 3.78 -3.67
N LEU A 217 -13.39 2.93 -4.70
CA LEU A 217 -14.50 2.76 -5.64
C LEU A 217 -15.86 2.58 -4.95
N GLY A 218 -15.90 1.80 -3.86
CA GLY A 218 -17.13 1.54 -3.10
C GLY A 218 -17.72 2.77 -2.38
N LEU A 219 -16.92 3.83 -2.15
CA LEU A 219 -17.36 5.09 -1.55
C LEU A 219 -17.71 6.15 -2.59
N THR A 220 -16.93 6.21 -3.66
CA THR A 220 -16.97 7.31 -4.62
C THR A 220 -17.69 6.95 -5.91
N GLY A 221 -17.74 5.67 -6.27
CA GLY A 221 -18.19 5.19 -7.59
C GLY A 221 -17.17 5.45 -8.71
N ILE A 222 -15.95 5.92 -8.37
CA ILE A 222 -14.88 6.24 -9.32
C ILE A 222 -13.64 5.45 -8.91
N GLU A 223 -12.90 4.89 -9.88
CA GLU A 223 -11.64 4.24 -9.60
C GLU A 223 -10.62 5.22 -9.01
N THR A 224 -9.93 4.79 -7.97
CA THR A 224 -8.94 5.62 -7.26
C THR A 224 -7.87 6.18 -8.20
N ALA A 225 -7.39 5.36 -9.14
CA ALA A 225 -6.41 5.78 -10.14
C ALA A 225 -6.94 6.85 -11.10
N GLU A 226 -8.24 6.82 -11.46
CA GLU A 226 -8.86 7.87 -12.30
C GLU A 226 -8.90 9.21 -11.58
N VAL A 227 -9.26 9.22 -10.29
CA VAL A 227 -9.25 10.43 -9.47
C VAL A 227 -7.85 11.02 -9.42
N ILE A 228 -6.84 10.19 -9.12
CA ILE A 228 -5.44 10.63 -9.03
C ILE A 228 -4.95 11.14 -10.39
N LEU A 229 -5.24 10.44 -11.48
CA LEU A 229 -4.85 10.86 -12.83
C LEU A 229 -5.44 12.22 -13.20
N GLY A 230 -6.71 12.47 -12.86
CA GLY A 230 -7.36 13.76 -13.03
C GLY A 230 -6.68 14.89 -12.26
N VAL A 231 -6.31 14.61 -11.00
CA VAL A 231 -5.59 15.58 -10.15
C VAL A 231 -4.17 15.81 -10.66
N VAL A 232 -3.42 14.76 -11.05
CA VAL A 232 -2.09 14.87 -11.66
C VAL A 232 -2.13 15.72 -12.92
N GLY A 233 -3.12 15.51 -13.80
CA GLY A 233 -3.31 16.31 -15.00
C GLY A 233 -3.52 17.80 -14.71
N ARG A 234 -4.16 18.16 -13.58
CA ARG A 234 -4.42 19.55 -13.19
C ARG A 234 -3.32 20.16 -12.37
N VAL A 235 -2.77 19.44 -11.39
CA VAL A 235 -1.73 19.91 -10.46
C VAL A 235 -0.37 19.93 -11.14
N ARG A 236 -0.11 18.97 -12.04
CA ARG A 236 1.16 18.73 -12.73
C ARG A 236 2.33 18.60 -11.75
N PRO A 237 2.26 17.67 -10.79
CA PRO A 237 3.33 17.47 -9.82
C PRO A 237 4.58 16.91 -10.51
N ASN A 238 5.74 17.13 -9.89
CA ASN A 238 7.00 16.53 -10.32
C ASN A 238 7.20 15.14 -9.70
N LEU A 239 6.50 14.87 -8.59
CA LEU A 239 6.56 13.63 -7.83
C LEU A 239 5.17 13.33 -7.23
N VAL A 240 4.79 12.07 -7.23
CA VAL A 240 3.64 11.57 -6.46
C VAL A 240 4.16 10.64 -5.36
N ILE A 241 3.72 10.86 -4.13
CA ILE A 241 3.90 9.94 -3.01
C ILE A 241 2.54 9.33 -2.72
N VAL A 242 2.44 8.01 -2.77
CA VAL A 242 1.20 7.28 -2.41
C VAL A 242 1.39 6.59 -1.08
N VAL A 243 0.42 6.72 -0.19
CA VAL A 243 0.42 6.05 1.12
C VAL A 243 -0.75 5.09 1.18
N ASP A 244 -0.51 3.83 1.57
CA ASP A 244 -1.53 2.78 1.60
C ASP A 244 -1.35 1.83 2.78
N ALA A 245 -2.43 1.16 3.15
CA ALA A 245 -2.41 0.02 4.06
C ALA A 245 -1.98 -1.24 3.30
N LEU A 246 -1.09 -2.03 3.90
CA LEU A 246 -0.57 -3.25 3.29
C LEU A 246 -1.07 -4.50 4.03
N ALA A 247 -1.05 -5.62 3.33
CA ALA A 247 -1.17 -6.94 3.93
C ALA A 247 0.22 -7.53 4.16
N ALA A 248 0.53 -7.89 5.42
CA ALA A 248 1.71 -8.64 5.77
C ALA A 248 1.43 -10.15 5.77
N ARG A 249 2.49 -10.95 5.67
CA ARG A 249 2.46 -12.37 5.96
C ARG A 249 2.57 -12.62 7.47
N SER A 250 3.51 -11.95 8.14
CA SER A 250 3.74 -12.13 9.57
C SER A 250 2.96 -11.16 10.44
N VAL A 251 2.32 -11.69 11.50
CA VAL A 251 1.63 -10.88 12.52
C VAL A 251 2.60 -9.92 13.22
N SER A 252 3.89 -10.31 13.37
CA SER A 252 4.90 -9.48 14.01
C SER A 252 5.22 -8.17 13.29
N ARG A 253 4.82 -8.06 12.01
CA ARG A 253 5.04 -6.85 11.21
C ARG A 253 3.88 -5.85 11.30
N LEU A 254 2.78 -6.25 11.93
CA LEU A 254 1.63 -5.36 12.10
C LEU A 254 1.96 -4.23 13.09
N GLY A 255 1.90 -3.00 12.62
CA GLY A 255 2.17 -1.82 13.45
C GLY A 255 3.65 -1.55 13.75
N THR A 256 4.57 -2.37 13.22
CA THR A 256 6.02 -2.27 13.50
C THR A 256 6.86 -2.01 12.26
N THR A 257 6.24 -2.07 11.08
CA THR A 257 6.96 -2.08 9.81
C THR A 257 6.43 -0.98 8.88
N ILE A 258 7.33 -0.28 8.18
CA ILE A 258 7.01 0.65 7.11
C ILE A 258 7.81 0.26 5.88
N GLN A 259 7.15 0.12 4.72
CA GLN A 259 7.82 -0.16 3.46
C GLN A 259 7.73 1.03 2.51
N LEU A 260 8.86 1.40 1.89
CA LEU A 260 8.91 2.30 0.75
C LEU A 260 9.22 1.52 -0.52
N GLY A 261 8.75 2.03 -1.67
CA GLY A 261 9.09 1.46 -2.97
C GLY A 261 8.98 2.50 -4.07
N ASP A 262 9.86 2.40 -5.08
CA ASP A 262 9.89 3.32 -6.24
C ASP A 262 9.14 2.78 -7.47
N THR A 263 8.46 1.65 -7.32
CA THR A 263 7.72 0.97 -8.38
C THR A 263 6.23 1.39 -8.45
N GLY A 264 5.82 2.27 -7.54
CA GLY A 264 4.40 2.57 -7.34
C GLY A 264 3.67 1.46 -6.58
N ILE A 265 2.35 1.42 -6.70
CA ILE A 265 1.49 0.49 -5.95
C ILE A 265 0.34 -0.02 -6.81
N GLN A 266 -0.10 -1.24 -6.54
CA GLN A 266 -1.35 -1.81 -7.05
C GLN A 266 -2.34 -1.95 -5.88
N PRO A 267 -3.26 -1.00 -5.69
CA PRO A 267 -4.14 -0.98 -4.54
C PRO A 267 -4.95 -2.27 -4.41
N GLY A 268 -5.00 -2.83 -3.20
CA GLY A 268 -5.75 -4.06 -2.90
C GLY A 268 -5.13 -5.36 -3.41
N SER A 269 -3.88 -5.35 -3.91
CA SER A 269 -3.20 -6.56 -4.39
C SER A 269 -3.05 -7.60 -3.29
N GLY A 270 -2.67 -7.19 -2.09
CA GLY A 270 -2.48 -8.05 -0.93
C GLY A 270 -3.74 -8.74 -0.45
N VAL A 271 -4.92 -8.16 -0.68
CA VAL A 271 -6.22 -8.75 -0.33
C VAL A 271 -6.95 -9.36 -1.54
N GLY A 272 -6.23 -9.57 -2.66
CA GLY A 272 -6.77 -10.23 -3.86
C GLY A 272 -7.68 -9.38 -4.74
N ASN A 273 -7.80 -8.09 -4.46
CA ASN A 273 -8.61 -7.15 -5.21
C ASN A 273 -7.70 -6.26 -6.08
N ARG A 274 -7.18 -6.80 -7.18
CA ARG A 274 -6.30 -6.05 -8.09
C ARG A 274 -7.09 -4.94 -8.80
N ARG A 275 -6.60 -3.71 -8.66
CA ARG A 275 -7.10 -2.51 -9.32
C ARG A 275 -6.03 -1.93 -10.24
N PHE A 276 -6.36 -0.86 -10.96
CA PHE A 276 -5.38 -0.14 -11.78
C PHE A 276 -4.20 0.32 -10.93
N GLY A 277 -2.98 -0.01 -11.39
CA GLY A 277 -1.76 0.39 -10.74
C GLY A 277 -1.55 1.90 -10.75
N ILE A 278 -1.05 2.43 -9.64
CA ILE A 278 -0.61 3.81 -9.51
C ILE A 278 0.91 3.79 -9.63
N THR A 279 1.40 3.89 -10.85
CA THR A 279 2.81 3.74 -11.21
C THR A 279 3.28 4.91 -12.06
N ARG A 280 4.58 4.98 -12.31
CA ARG A 280 5.16 5.99 -13.22
C ARG A 280 4.59 5.89 -14.62
N GLU A 281 4.33 4.69 -15.11
CA GLU A 281 3.79 4.43 -16.44
C GLU A 281 2.37 4.96 -16.57
N THR A 282 1.53 4.76 -15.54
CA THR A 282 0.13 5.20 -15.54
C THR A 282 -0.02 6.70 -15.34
N LEU A 283 0.79 7.31 -14.47
CA LEU A 283 0.69 8.72 -14.11
C LEU A 283 1.58 9.64 -14.97
N GLY A 284 2.62 9.09 -15.62
CA GLY A 284 3.60 9.85 -16.39
C GLY A 284 4.57 10.70 -15.56
N VAL A 285 4.61 10.49 -14.24
CA VAL A 285 5.49 11.15 -13.27
C VAL A 285 6.06 10.11 -12.29
N PRO A 286 7.23 10.34 -11.69
CA PRO A 286 7.76 9.45 -10.65
C PRO A 286 6.75 9.21 -9.53
N VAL A 287 6.64 7.96 -9.08
CA VAL A 287 5.74 7.54 -7.99
C VAL A 287 6.58 6.81 -6.94
N ILE A 288 6.46 7.22 -5.69
CA ILE A 288 7.01 6.49 -4.55
C ILE A 288 5.84 6.05 -3.68
N ALA A 289 5.80 4.76 -3.36
CA ALA A 289 4.84 4.20 -2.44
C ALA A 289 5.40 4.14 -1.03
N VAL A 290 4.57 4.45 -0.04
CA VAL A 290 4.82 4.24 1.40
C VAL A 290 3.69 3.38 1.90
N GLY A 291 4.01 2.20 2.42
CA GLY A 291 3.01 1.25 2.86
C GLY A 291 3.22 0.83 4.30
N VAL A 292 2.13 0.61 5.02
CA VAL A 292 2.14 0.16 6.42
C VAL A 292 1.28 -1.08 6.56
N PRO A 293 1.83 -2.21 7.04
CA PRO A 293 1.05 -3.42 7.27
C PRO A 293 0.06 -3.22 8.42
N THR A 294 -1.22 -3.39 8.12
CA THR A 294 -2.33 -3.28 9.09
C THR A 294 -3.12 -4.57 9.22
N VAL A 295 -2.97 -5.49 8.26
CA VAL A 295 -3.73 -6.74 8.20
C VAL A 295 -2.85 -7.93 7.83
N VAL A 296 -3.29 -9.13 8.23
CA VAL A 296 -2.73 -10.43 7.84
C VAL A 296 -3.88 -11.34 7.39
N HIS A 297 -3.65 -12.19 6.40
CA HIS A 297 -4.63 -13.20 6.02
C HIS A 297 -4.71 -14.32 7.05
N ALA A 298 -5.93 -14.75 7.39
CA ALA A 298 -6.14 -15.84 8.35
C ALA A 298 -5.47 -17.15 7.92
N MET A 299 -5.47 -17.46 6.63
CA MET A 299 -4.79 -18.62 6.05
C MET A 299 -3.29 -18.64 6.36
N THR A 300 -2.65 -17.47 6.36
CA THR A 300 -1.22 -17.33 6.65
C THR A 300 -0.92 -17.67 8.11
N ILE A 301 -1.77 -17.22 9.05
CA ILE A 301 -1.61 -17.53 10.48
C ILE A 301 -1.71 -19.04 10.71
N VAL A 302 -2.64 -19.71 10.02
CA VAL A 302 -2.79 -21.17 10.10
C VAL A 302 -1.55 -21.89 9.55
N ALA A 303 -1.01 -21.41 8.42
CA ALA A 303 0.22 -21.96 7.84
C ALA A 303 1.42 -21.84 8.80
N ASP A 304 1.60 -20.67 9.39
CA ASP A 304 2.69 -20.44 10.34
C ASP A 304 2.52 -21.29 11.61
N ALA A 305 1.30 -21.42 12.13
CA ALA A 305 1.02 -22.28 13.29
C ALA A 305 1.35 -23.76 13.01
N LEU A 306 0.96 -24.27 11.85
CA LEU A 306 1.28 -25.66 11.44
C LEU A 306 2.80 -25.85 11.24
N SER A 307 3.49 -24.87 10.68
CA SER A 307 4.96 -24.91 10.54
C SER A 307 5.66 -24.99 11.89
N ILE A 308 5.24 -24.21 12.86
CA ILE A 308 5.78 -24.23 14.23
C ILE A 308 5.52 -25.58 14.91
N MET A 309 4.31 -26.14 14.75
CA MET A 309 3.97 -27.46 15.31
C MET A 309 4.80 -28.57 14.69
N GLY A 310 5.11 -28.50 13.40
CA GLY A 310 5.97 -29.46 12.71
C GLY A 310 7.46 -29.40 13.12
N GLN A 311 7.91 -28.26 13.65
CA GLN A 311 9.28 -28.04 14.15
C GLN A 311 9.46 -28.36 15.65
N ALA A 312 8.42 -28.82 16.35
CA ALA A 312 8.49 -29.14 17.77
C ALA A 312 9.62 -30.17 18.05
N PRO A 313 10.40 -30.05 19.16
CA PRO A 313 11.59 -30.86 19.42
C PRO A 313 11.30 -32.35 19.39
N GLN A 314 12.17 -33.12 18.73
CA GLN A 314 12.13 -34.60 18.66
C GLN A 314 12.47 -35.22 20.04
N GLY A 315 11.60 -35.03 21.02
CA GLY A 315 11.75 -35.64 22.35
C GLY A 315 10.64 -36.63 22.72
N ILE A 316 9.63 -36.77 21.86
CA ILE A 316 8.49 -37.68 22.07
C ILE A 316 8.62 -38.83 21.08
N SER A 317 8.66 -40.08 21.62
CA SER A 317 8.82 -41.29 20.84
C SER A 317 7.73 -41.43 19.74
N PRO A 318 8.04 -41.97 18.55
CA PRO A 318 7.10 -42.09 17.43
C PRO A 318 5.77 -42.78 17.76
N GLU A 319 5.76 -43.63 18.77
CA GLU A 319 4.59 -44.38 19.24
C GLU A 319 3.53 -43.52 19.96
N GLN A 320 3.88 -42.33 20.41
CA GLN A 320 2.97 -41.38 21.10
C GLN A 320 2.36 -40.32 20.17
N GLN A 321 2.80 -40.28 18.90
CA GLN A 321 2.29 -39.33 17.90
C GLN A 321 1.23 -40.04 17.03
N GLY A 322 0.06 -40.30 17.57
CA GLY A 322 -1.10 -40.86 16.86
C GLY A 322 -1.79 -39.84 15.94
N GLY A 323 -1.04 -39.03 15.20
CA GLY A 323 -1.57 -38.09 14.19
C GLY A 323 -1.41 -38.63 12.77
N PRO A 324 -2.29 -38.24 11.84
CA PRO A 324 -2.23 -38.71 10.43
C PRO A 324 -0.89 -38.31 9.81
N HIS A 325 -0.33 -39.21 8.96
CA HIS A 325 0.96 -39.09 8.30
C HIS A 325 1.21 -37.79 7.50
N GLY A 326 0.20 -36.92 7.32
CA GLY A 326 0.27 -35.66 6.58
C GLY A 326 0.92 -34.46 7.29
N ILE A 327 1.11 -34.51 8.62
CA ILE A 327 1.61 -33.31 9.36
C ILE A 327 3.15 -33.17 9.25
N ARG A 328 3.89 -34.26 9.01
CA ARG A 328 5.36 -34.19 8.84
C ARG A 328 5.80 -33.58 7.52
N ASP A 329 5.01 -33.73 6.46
CA ASP A 329 5.31 -33.17 5.14
C ASP A 329 5.03 -31.65 5.07
N ILE A 330 4.31 -31.10 6.06
CA ILE A 330 4.00 -29.66 6.17
C ILE A 330 5.16 -28.87 6.77
N ALA A 331 6.02 -29.52 7.55
CA ALA A 331 7.06 -28.87 8.37
C ALA A 331 8.25 -28.25 7.59
N GLY A 332 8.33 -28.49 6.29
CA GLY A 332 9.43 -27.99 5.43
C GLY A 332 9.03 -26.90 4.43
N GLY A 333 7.74 -26.59 4.29
CA GLY A 333 7.23 -25.67 3.28
C GLY A 333 6.54 -24.44 3.88
N SER A 334 6.76 -23.28 3.30
CA SER A 334 6.06 -22.04 3.64
C SER A 334 4.60 -22.03 3.16
N GLU A 335 4.12 -23.08 2.51
CA GLU A 335 2.78 -23.19 1.93
C GLU A 335 1.97 -24.32 2.57
N LEU A 336 0.66 -24.07 2.76
CA LEU A 336 -0.27 -25.13 3.15
C LEU A 336 -0.36 -26.18 2.04
N PRO A 337 -0.39 -27.49 2.38
CA PRO A 337 -0.68 -28.52 1.39
C PRO A 337 -1.98 -28.20 0.64
N PRO A 338 -2.04 -28.43 -0.67
CA PRO A 338 -3.22 -28.10 -1.49
C PRO A 338 -4.54 -28.64 -0.93
N ALA A 339 -4.53 -29.84 -0.35
CA ALA A 339 -5.72 -30.44 0.27
C ALA A 339 -6.18 -29.64 1.52
N VAL A 340 -5.24 -29.18 2.36
CA VAL A 340 -5.54 -28.39 3.57
C VAL A 340 -6.01 -26.99 3.16
N SER A 341 -5.35 -26.39 2.17
CA SER A 341 -5.74 -25.09 1.62
C SER A 341 -7.17 -25.14 1.07
N GLN A 342 -7.50 -26.12 0.21
CA GLN A 342 -8.84 -26.29 -0.34
C GLN A 342 -9.91 -26.51 0.74
N MET A 343 -9.59 -27.24 1.81
CA MET A 343 -10.52 -27.48 2.92
C MET A 343 -10.78 -26.21 3.75
N LEU A 344 -9.76 -25.36 3.93
CA LEU A 344 -9.85 -24.15 4.76
C LEU A 344 -10.32 -22.92 3.98
N GLU A 345 -10.09 -22.86 2.67
CA GLU A 345 -10.42 -21.71 1.82
C GLU A 345 -11.87 -21.24 1.93
N PRO A 346 -12.92 -22.12 1.99
CA PRO A 346 -14.30 -21.69 2.17
C PRO A 346 -14.56 -20.96 3.48
N TYR A 347 -13.74 -21.19 4.51
CA TYR A 347 -13.92 -20.61 5.85
C TYR A 347 -13.00 -19.43 6.12
N LEU A 348 -11.78 -19.47 5.62
CA LEU A 348 -10.71 -18.54 5.97
C LEU A 348 -10.18 -17.74 4.77
N GLY A 349 -10.50 -18.14 3.53
CA GLY A 349 -9.88 -17.61 2.31
C GLY A 349 -10.06 -16.11 2.10
N THR A 350 -11.16 -15.53 2.60
CA THR A 350 -11.45 -14.08 2.53
C THR A 350 -11.27 -13.37 3.86
N LEU A 351 -10.96 -14.12 4.93
CA LEU A 351 -10.83 -13.54 6.27
C LEU A 351 -9.47 -12.86 6.42
N ILE A 352 -9.50 -11.58 6.77
CA ILE A 352 -8.34 -10.79 7.15
C ILE A 352 -8.42 -10.44 8.64
N ILE A 353 -7.27 -10.45 9.29
CA ILE A 353 -7.12 -10.23 10.73
C ILE A 353 -6.30 -8.96 10.94
N THR A 354 -6.71 -8.16 11.90
CA THR A 354 -6.05 -6.94 12.32
C THR A 354 -5.89 -6.92 13.84
N PRO A 355 -4.89 -6.23 14.40
CA PRO A 355 -4.78 -6.04 15.85
C PRO A 355 -6.04 -5.42 16.45
N LYS A 356 -6.34 -5.77 17.70
CA LYS A 356 -7.51 -5.22 18.41
C LYS A 356 -7.45 -3.69 18.52
N GLU A 357 -6.25 -3.15 18.70
CA GLU A 357 -5.96 -1.72 18.86
C GLU A 357 -5.63 -1.03 17.53
N VAL A 358 -6.09 -1.55 16.41
CA VAL A 358 -5.75 -1.04 15.05
C VAL A 358 -6.11 0.43 14.85
N ASP A 359 -7.15 0.93 15.51
CA ASP A 359 -7.55 2.35 15.46
C ASP A 359 -6.48 3.27 16.06
N VAL A 360 -5.88 2.85 17.16
CA VAL A 360 -4.80 3.59 17.81
C VAL A 360 -3.51 3.46 17.00
N LEU A 361 -3.16 2.23 16.59
CA LEU A 361 -1.98 1.97 15.76
C LEU A 361 -2.02 2.74 14.44
N ALA A 362 -3.14 2.77 13.76
CA ALA A 362 -3.29 3.52 12.51
C ALA A 362 -3.07 5.03 12.71
N LYS A 363 -3.56 5.58 13.83
CA LYS A 363 -3.36 6.99 14.16
C LYS A 363 -1.88 7.29 14.42
N GLU A 364 -1.21 6.52 15.27
CA GLU A 364 0.20 6.71 15.65
C GLU A 364 1.13 6.52 14.44
N LEU A 365 0.95 5.43 13.69
CA LEU A 365 1.72 5.20 12.46
C LEU A 365 1.50 6.29 11.41
N SER A 366 0.30 6.88 11.37
CA SER A 366 0.06 8.01 10.47
C SER A 366 0.83 9.26 10.91
N ASP A 367 1.10 9.47 12.21
CA ASP A 367 1.95 10.56 12.70
C ASP A 367 3.42 10.32 12.29
N VAL A 368 3.92 9.10 12.46
CA VAL A 368 5.28 8.70 12.05
C VAL A 368 5.47 8.88 10.54
N VAL A 369 4.54 8.38 9.73
CA VAL A 369 4.65 8.46 8.26
C VAL A 369 4.51 9.90 7.79
N ALA A 370 3.56 10.67 8.31
CA ALA A 370 3.40 12.08 7.96
C ALA A 370 4.62 12.90 8.39
N GLY A 371 5.17 12.64 9.58
CA GLY A 371 6.41 13.23 10.06
C GLY A 371 7.57 12.97 9.11
N GLY A 372 7.79 11.73 8.71
CA GLY A 372 8.82 11.36 7.75
C GLY A 372 8.66 12.04 6.38
N ILE A 373 7.44 12.13 5.87
CA ILE A 373 7.16 12.85 4.61
C ILE A 373 7.43 14.35 4.78
N ASN A 374 7.01 14.97 5.88
CA ASN A 374 7.22 16.38 6.16
C ASN A 374 8.72 16.72 6.29
N TYR A 375 9.50 15.90 7.04
CA TYR A 375 10.96 16.04 7.13
C TYR A 375 11.64 15.92 5.76
N ALA A 376 11.21 14.96 4.93
CA ALA A 376 11.77 14.77 3.60
C ALA A 376 11.49 15.94 2.67
N LEU A 377 10.30 16.49 2.71
CA LEU A 377 9.87 17.55 1.77
C LEU A 377 10.27 18.94 2.20
N HIS A 378 10.37 19.23 3.50
CA HIS A 378 10.57 20.57 4.05
C HIS A 378 11.84 20.68 4.91
N PRO A 379 13.05 20.48 4.36
CA PRO A 379 14.29 20.40 5.13
C PRO A 379 14.70 21.68 5.85
N ALA A 380 14.07 22.81 5.53
CA ALA A 380 14.36 24.09 6.17
C ALA A 380 13.37 24.44 7.29
N ILE A 381 12.37 23.60 7.54
CA ILE A 381 11.47 23.75 8.67
C ILE A 381 12.06 23.01 9.85
N ASP A 382 12.06 23.65 11.03
CA ASP A 382 12.57 23.05 12.26
C ASP A 382 11.79 21.76 12.59
N GLU A 383 12.52 20.77 13.08
CA GLU A 383 11.93 19.50 13.51
C GLU A 383 10.85 19.68 14.56
N GLU A 384 11.05 20.60 15.51
CA GLU A 384 10.07 20.93 16.55
C GLU A 384 8.78 21.51 15.95
N GLU A 385 8.88 22.37 14.92
CA GLU A 385 7.73 22.93 14.22
C GLU A 385 6.96 21.85 13.46
N ILE A 386 7.67 20.90 12.81
CA ILE A 386 7.03 19.76 12.13
C ILE A 386 6.27 18.91 13.14
N TYR A 387 6.89 18.63 14.29
CA TYR A 387 6.27 17.82 15.33
C TYR A 387 5.04 18.49 15.95
N GLN A 388 5.10 19.82 16.19
CA GLN A 388 3.95 20.58 16.67
C GLN A 388 2.80 20.61 15.66
N TYR A 389 3.11 20.57 14.35
CA TYR A 389 2.08 20.50 13.31
C TYR A 389 1.29 19.17 13.32
N LEU A 390 1.90 18.08 13.78
CA LEU A 390 1.29 16.76 13.83
C LEU A 390 0.37 16.55 15.06
N GLN A 391 0.49 17.36 16.10
CA GLN A 391 -0.34 17.29 17.31
C GLN A 391 -1.67 18.03 17.13
#